data_cb9be425bd7b2d54b766ccce1370ff8f
#
_entry.id   cb9be425bd7b2d54b766ccce1370ff8f
#
_cell.length_a   1.000
_cell.length_b   1.000
_cell.length_c   1.000
_cell.angle_alpha   90.00
_cell.angle_beta   90.00
_cell.angle_gamma   90.00
#
_symmetry.space_group_name_H-M   'P 1'
#
loop_
_entity.id
_entity.type
_entity.pdbx_description
1 polymer ?
#
loop_
_entity_poly.entity_id
_entity_poly.type
_entity_poly.pdbx_seq_one_letter_code
_entity_poly.pdbx_strand_id
1 'polypeptide(L)'
;MIEMPVLFWDQTGALAYTNNVVNSLVDGDWLFVAHVHGPTVSQDWFNDYVHAAAGLVGFTNVLSCEERTYHNGAGSIHCGTNVLREIPACPWWRSL
;
A
#
# COMPACT_ATOMS: atom_id res chain seq x y z
N MET A 1 0.11 -16.74 -1.92
CA MET A 1 -0.65 -15.62 -1.30
C MET A 1 0.22 -15.05 -0.20
N ILE A 2 0.36 -13.74 -0.12
CA ILE A 2 1.07 -13.05 0.97
C ILE A 2 0.03 -12.31 1.80
N GLU A 3 0.04 -12.57 3.10
CA GLU A 3 -0.84 -11.92 4.05
C GLU A 3 -0.18 -10.62 4.53
N MET A 4 -0.97 -9.55 4.66
CA MET A 4 -0.52 -8.28 5.17
C MET A 4 -1.13 -8.04 6.55
N PRO A 5 -0.35 -7.60 7.53
CA PRO A 5 -0.86 -7.37 8.87
C PRO A 5 -1.79 -6.15 8.90
N VAL A 6 -2.90 -6.28 9.60
CA VAL A 6 -3.85 -5.18 9.84
C VAL A 6 -4.44 -5.29 11.22
N LEU A 7 -4.60 -4.17 11.90
CA LEU A 7 -5.33 -4.06 13.16
C LEU A 7 -6.58 -3.23 12.93
N PHE A 8 -7.64 -3.58 13.63
CA PHE A 8 -8.91 -2.88 13.62
C PHE A 8 -9.26 -2.30 14.99
N TRP A 9 -10.02 -1.21 15.00
CA TRP A 9 -10.64 -0.70 16.22
C TRP A 9 -11.72 -1.68 16.69
N ASP A 10 -11.75 -1.97 17.98
CA ASP A 10 -12.70 -2.90 18.56
C ASP A 10 -14.11 -2.33 18.79
N GLN A 11 -14.26 -1.01 18.76
CA GLN A 11 -15.44 -0.33 19.29
C GLN A 11 -16.44 0.18 18.26
N THR A 12 -16.10 0.28 16.99
CA THR A 12 -17.02 0.88 16.01
C THR A 12 -16.77 0.35 14.58
N GLY A 13 -17.45 -0.72 14.23
CA GLY A 13 -17.72 -1.01 12.83
C GLY A 13 -16.51 -1.29 11.93
N ALA A 14 -15.55 -2.07 12.40
CA ALA A 14 -14.44 -2.59 11.57
C ALA A 14 -13.58 -1.52 10.84
N LEU A 15 -13.38 -0.38 11.46
CA LEU A 15 -12.42 0.62 10.96
C LEU A 15 -10.99 0.14 11.21
N ALA A 16 -10.15 0.20 10.20
CA ALA A 16 -8.74 -0.15 10.34
C ALA A 16 -8.01 0.87 11.23
N TYR A 17 -7.26 0.38 12.20
CA TYR A 17 -6.35 1.18 13.03
C TYR A 17 -5.04 1.46 12.30
N THR A 18 -4.44 0.41 11.72
CA THR A 18 -3.25 0.53 10.89
C THR A 18 -3.60 1.01 9.49
N ASN A 19 -2.67 1.74 8.88
CA ASN A 19 -2.84 2.24 7.52
C ASN A 19 -2.98 1.08 6.52
N ASN A 20 -3.75 1.31 5.46
CA ASN A 20 -4.09 0.28 4.48
C ASN A 20 -2.97 0.09 3.45
N VAL A 21 -2.14 -0.91 3.67
CA VAL A 21 -1.00 -1.23 2.78
C VAL A 21 -1.41 -1.86 1.44
N VAL A 22 -2.62 -2.39 1.34
CA VAL A 22 -3.14 -2.99 0.09
C VAL A 22 -3.56 -1.91 -0.91
N ASN A 23 -3.96 -0.74 -0.42
CA ASN A 23 -4.27 0.44 -1.23
C ASN A 23 -2.97 1.18 -1.59
N SER A 24 -2.11 0.53 -2.35
CA SER A 24 -0.77 0.97 -2.73
C SER A 24 -0.71 1.37 -4.21
N LEU A 25 0.35 2.08 -4.59
CA LEU A 25 0.64 2.42 -5.97
C LEU A 25 1.82 1.58 -6.46
N VAL A 26 1.67 0.98 -7.63
CA VAL A 26 2.73 0.24 -8.31
C VAL A 26 3.15 1.02 -9.55
N ASP A 27 4.45 1.23 -9.70
CA ASP A 27 5.04 1.81 -10.90
C ASP A 27 6.34 1.06 -11.26
N GLY A 28 6.28 0.22 -12.29
CA GLY A 28 7.36 -0.70 -12.64
C GLY A 28 7.73 -1.63 -11.47
N ASP A 29 8.97 -1.56 -11.02
CA ASP A 29 9.51 -2.30 -9.87
C ASP A 29 9.43 -1.54 -8.53
N TRP A 30 8.76 -0.39 -8.54
CA TRP A 30 8.47 0.41 -7.35
C TRP A 30 7.12 0.07 -6.75
N LEU A 31 7.09 -0.04 -5.43
CA LEU A 31 5.88 -0.10 -4.63
C LEU A 31 5.85 1.08 -3.66
N PHE A 32 4.87 1.95 -3.81
CA PHE A 32 4.58 3.04 -2.86
C PHE A 32 3.46 2.56 -1.95
N VAL A 33 3.79 2.38 -0.69
CA VAL A 33 2.91 1.78 0.32
C VAL A 33 2.73 2.71 1.50
N ALA A 34 1.56 2.67 2.14
CA ALA A 34 1.34 3.40 3.37
C ALA A 34 2.31 2.95 4.46
N HIS A 35 2.88 3.88 5.23
CA HIS A 35 3.55 3.53 6.48
C HIS A 35 2.52 2.98 7.46
N VAL A 36 2.75 1.77 7.95
CA VAL A 36 1.70 0.99 8.62
C VAL A 36 1.27 1.57 9.96
N HIS A 37 2.22 2.16 10.72
CA HIS A 37 2.00 2.58 12.10
C HIS A 37 1.50 1.46 13.00
N GLY A 38 2.14 0.30 12.89
CA GLY A 38 1.87 -0.86 13.74
C GLY A 38 2.38 -0.67 15.17
N PRO A 39 2.18 -1.67 16.03
CA PRO A 39 2.71 -1.65 17.39
C PRO A 39 4.24 -1.51 17.38
N THR A 40 4.75 -0.49 18.05
CA THR A 40 6.18 -0.19 18.11
C THR A 40 6.72 -0.44 19.50
N VAL A 41 7.66 -1.38 19.62
CA VAL A 41 8.43 -1.62 20.86
C VAL A 41 9.85 -1.05 20.72
N SER A 42 10.56 -1.43 19.67
CA SER A 42 11.86 -0.89 19.26
C SER A 42 11.86 -0.44 17.79
N GLN A 43 10.96 -0.98 17.02
CA GLN A 43 10.74 -0.70 15.61
C GLN A 43 9.28 -1.03 15.24
N ASP A 44 8.83 -0.56 14.10
CA ASP A 44 7.50 -0.91 13.56
C ASP A 44 7.58 -2.25 12.81
N TRP A 45 7.34 -3.35 13.54
CA TRP A 45 7.40 -4.69 12.99
C TRP A 45 6.44 -4.93 11.83
N PHE A 46 5.30 -4.25 11.81
CA PHE A 46 4.36 -4.39 10.71
C PHE A 46 4.88 -3.73 9.45
N ASN A 47 5.49 -2.56 9.58
CA ASN A 47 6.10 -1.88 8.45
C ASN A 47 7.28 -2.68 7.88
N ASP A 48 8.14 -3.23 8.74
CA ASP A 48 9.25 -4.09 8.33
C ASP A 48 8.77 -5.35 7.61
N TYR A 49 7.69 -5.96 8.12
CA TYR A 49 7.07 -7.11 7.46
C TYR A 49 6.55 -6.78 6.07
N VAL A 50 5.89 -5.63 5.90
CA VAL A 50 5.38 -5.17 4.60
C VAL A 50 6.52 -5.01 3.58
N HIS A 51 7.64 -4.43 3.98
CA HIS A 51 8.83 -4.31 3.12
C HIS A 51 9.39 -5.69 2.73
N ALA A 52 9.52 -6.59 3.68
CA ALA A 52 10.00 -7.95 3.41
C ALA A 52 9.03 -8.71 2.48
N ALA A 53 7.73 -8.61 2.73
CA ALA A 53 6.70 -9.25 1.92
C ALA A 53 6.67 -8.72 0.48
N ALA A 54 6.84 -7.39 0.30
CA ALA A 54 6.95 -6.77 -1.02
C ALA A 54 8.15 -7.30 -1.80
N GLY A 55 9.30 -7.49 -1.14
CA GLY A 55 10.48 -8.12 -1.76
C GLY A 55 10.23 -9.54 -2.23
N LEU A 56 9.45 -10.33 -1.49
CA LEU A 56 9.10 -11.70 -1.88
C LEU A 56 8.24 -11.79 -3.14
N VAL A 57 7.47 -10.75 -3.46
CA VAL A 57 6.67 -10.70 -4.71
C VAL A 57 7.39 -9.97 -5.85
N GLY A 58 8.64 -9.57 -5.65
CA GLY A 58 9.51 -9.08 -6.71
C GLY A 58 9.68 -7.58 -6.81
N PHE A 59 9.15 -6.80 -5.86
CA PHE A 59 9.46 -5.37 -5.82
C PHE A 59 10.87 -5.15 -5.30
N THR A 60 11.69 -4.45 -6.08
CA THR A 60 13.07 -4.12 -5.69
C THR A 60 13.15 -2.78 -4.96
N ASN A 61 12.15 -1.93 -5.16
CA ASN A 61 12.07 -0.62 -4.56
C ASN A 61 10.74 -0.49 -3.81
N VAL A 62 10.80 -0.32 -2.50
CA VAL A 62 9.63 -0.16 -1.65
C VAL A 62 9.78 1.13 -0.84
N LEU A 63 8.84 2.03 -1.00
CA LEU A 63 8.82 3.31 -0.29
C LEU A 63 7.57 3.41 0.58
N SER A 64 7.75 3.48 1.88
CA SER A 64 6.68 3.79 2.82
C SER A 64 6.41 5.30 2.86
N CYS A 65 5.16 5.67 2.65
CA CYS A 65 4.70 7.04 2.64
C CYS A 65 3.86 7.34 3.88
N GLU A 66 4.12 8.48 4.51
CA GLU A 66 3.26 8.96 5.58
C GLU A 66 1.95 9.49 4.99
N GLU A 67 0.82 8.85 5.35
CA GLU A 67 -0.46 9.16 4.70
C GLU A 67 -1.65 9.18 5.69
N ARG A 68 -1.36 9.36 6.97
CA ARG A 68 -2.39 9.31 8.04
C ARG A 68 -3.59 10.23 7.77
N THR A 69 -3.39 11.33 7.08
CA THR A 69 -4.49 12.23 6.69
C THR A 69 -5.47 11.55 5.75
N TYR A 70 -4.97 10.81 4.76
CA TYR A 70 -5.81 10.02 3.86
C TYR A 70 -6.48 8.86 4.58
N HIS A 71 -5.73 8.18 5.45
CA HIS A 71 -6.27 7.09 6.27
C HIS A 71 -7.45 7.55 7.13
N ASN A 72 -7.34 8.70 7.79
CA ASN A 72 -8.41 9.28 8.59
C ASN A 72 -9.64 9.66 7.74
N GLY A 73 -9.44 9.93 6.45
CA GLY A 73 -10.49 10.14 5.46
C GLY A 73 -11.01 8.86 4.79
N ALA A 74 -10.66 7.67 5.33
CA ALA A 74 -10.98 6.35 4.77
C ALA A 74 -10.37 6.09 3.39
N GLY A 75 -9.26 6.78 3.06
CA GLY A 75 -8.45 6.58 1.86
C GLY A 75 -7.07 6.00 2.17
N SER A 76 -6.21 5.93 1.17
CA SER A 76 -4.78 5.60 1.30
C SER A 76 -4.01 6.07 0.06
N ILE A 77 -2.80 5.54 -0.16
CA ILE A 77 -1.87 5.98 -1.21
C ILE A 77 -2.52 6.02 -2.59
N HIS A 78 -3.13 4.93 -3.03
CA HIS A 78 -3.74 4.86 -4.36
C HIS A 78 -4.87 5.90 -4.53
N CYS A 79 -5.66 6.12 -3.49
CA CYS A 79 -6.76 7.10 -3.50
C CYS A 79 -6.28 8.55 -3.66
N GLY A 80 -5.07 8.84 -3.16
CA GLY A 80 -4.46 10.18 -3.19
C GLY A 80 -3.52 10.40 -4.39
N THR A 81 -3.36 9.44 -5.27
CA THR A 81 -2.40 9.49 -6.38
C THR A 81 -3.07 9.43 -7.74
N ASN A 82 -2.37 9.95 -8.73
CA ASN A 82 -2.73 9.80 -10.14
C ASN A 82 -1.48 9.50 -10.94
N VAL A 83 -1.59 8.67 -11.96
CA VAL A 83 -0.47 8.24 -12.79
C VAL A 83 -0.71 8.68 -14.22
N LEU A 84 0.23 9.44 -14.77
CA LEU A 84 0.30 9.72 -16.19
C LEU A 84 1.08 8.59 -16.88
N ARG A 85 0.44 7.89 -17.79
CA ARG A 85 1.05 6.81 -18.56
C ARG A 85 1.00 7.14 -20.03
N GLU A 86 2.02 6.72 -20.76
CA GLU A 86 1.97 6.77 -22.22
C GLU A 86 0.83 5.89 -22.74
N ILE A 87 0.11 6.41 -23.70
CA ILE A 87 -0.93 5.63 -24.39
C ILE A 87 -0.21 4.58 -25.24
N PRO A 88 -0.56 3.29 -25.12
CA PRO A 88 0.03 2.26 -25.96
C PRO A 88 -0.12 2.59 -27.44
N ALA A 89 0.95 2.47 -28.22
CA ALA A 89 0.94 2.70 -29.66
C ALA A 89 -0.02 1.75 -30.40
N CYS A 90 -0.33 0.60 -29.79
CA CYS A 90 -1.29 -0.37 -30.29
C CYS A 90 -2.51 -0.44 -29.37
N PRO A 91 -3.73 -0.26 -29.87
CA PRO A 91 -4.94 -0.42 -29.07
C PRO A 91 -5.18 -1.90 -28.77
N TRP A 92 -4.59 -2.40 -27.67
CA TRP A 92 -4.62 -3.80 -27.24
C TRP A 92 -6.07 -4.37 -27.14
N TRP A 93 -7.05 -3.49 -26.87
CA TRP A 93 -8.48 -3.89 -26.80
C TRP A 93 -9.09 -4.25 -28.17
N ARG A 94 -8.37 -4.00 -29.30
CA ARG A 94 -8.80 -4.40 -30.63
C ARG A 94 -8.26 -5.76 -31.05
N SER A 95 -7.38 -6.35 -30.23
CA SER A 95 -6.78 -7.67 -30.49
C SER A 95 -7.37 -8.79 -29.62
N LEU A 96 -8.49 -8.52 -28.98
CA LEU A 96 -9.24 -9.53 -28.22
C LEU A 96 -10.22 -10.26 -29.13
#